data_92338bc8b57d4939022f7efb0f3dfbdf
#
_entry.id   92338bc8b57d4939022f7efb0f3dfbdf
#
_cell.length_a   1.000
_cell.length_b   1.000
_cell.length_c   1.000
_cell.angle_alpha   90.00
_cell.angle_beta   90.00
_cell.angle_gamma   90.00
#
_symmetry.space_group_name_H-M   'P 1'
#
loop_
_entity.id
_entity.type
_entity.pdbx_description
1 polymer ?
#
loop_
_entity_poly.entity_id
_entity_poly.type
_entity_poly.pdbx_seq_one_letter_code
_entity_poly.pdbx_strand_id
1 'polypeptide(L)'
;MQAAARMEWTGTPCDVETLTDLRTQWDVIRHRLAREVNRSCGVFVPTGTVLDPHSRVGAAVLRTAAARDVDPYHLAAAVDHVWQEARLLYHETLHARQEARRRTGLTPAQMARWENAGHDASRWPGLDDVAAALVEELPALGLQADPWSAAGNTTPDYGAHLWRLLRDADDRLPTKHDPDILNRAADLVADDPEGKAWEGPMTFSTQRFEAYLARHDIPWPRLVSGALALDDATFREMARAYPAEIGPIRDVRHTLSQLKLNDLAVGRDGRNRCLLSAFRSRTGRNQPSNSAYVFGPSCWLRSLIQPEPGQAVAYVDWSQQELAIAAALSQDQAMMDAYRSGDFYLTFAKMAGAAPPDATKLTHAAVREQCKVVALGVLYGLSEQGMARRLGVPLCHARLLLQHHKEVFRTFWTWSDLVEIEGMLGCRLHTVFGWPMHTALRTNPRSLRNFPMQANGAEMLRLACCLATERGIQVCAPVHDALLVEASIEDIEDVVVQTQGVMEEASALVLPGFPLRTEAKIVRYPERYQDPRGVQMWETVQGILAEVSTDIPF
;
A
#
# COMPACT_ATOMS: atom_id res chain seq x y z
N MET A 1 -8.75 -22.04 -22.81
CA MET A 1 -9.31 -20.72 -23.19
C MET A 1 -10.79 -20.58 -22.77
N GLN A 2 -11.66 -21.55 -23.03
CA GLN A 2 -13.07 -21.49 -22.65
C GLN A 2 -13.29 -21.31 -21.14
N ALA A 3 -12.56 -22.09 -20.30
CA ALA A 3 -12.60 -21.94 -18.86
C ALA A 3 -12.15 -20.54 -18.39
N ALA A 4 -11.06 -19.99 -18.97
CA ALA A 4 -10.62 -18.65 -18.65
C ALA A 4 -11.68 -17.59 -18.99
N ALA A 5 -12.31 -17.69 -20.16
CA ALA A 5 -13.37 -16.78 -20.56
C ALA A 5 -14.60 -16.84 -19.62
N ARG A 6 -14.95 -18.03 -19.13
CA ARG A 6 -16.03 -18.17 -18.14
C ARG A 6 -15.67 -17.53 -16.81
N MET A 7 -14.46 -17.76 -16.29
CA MET A 7 -13.99 -17.15 -15.05
C MET A 7 -13.88 -15.62 -15.16
N GLU A 8 -13.36 -15.11 -16.29
CA GLU A 8 -13.30 -13.68 -16.57
C GLU A 8 -14.71 -13.06 -16.68
N TRP A 9 -15.68 -13.81 -17.20
CA TRP A 9 -17.09 -13.39 -17.22
C TRP A 9 -17.70 -13.40 -15.82
N THR A 10 -17.51 -14.46 -15.06
CA THR A 10 -18.02 -14.59 -13.67
C THR A 10 -17.47 -13.46 -12.82
N GLY A 11 -16.17 -13.28 -12.77
CA GLY A 11 -15.50 -12.28 -11.93
C GLY A 11 -15.68 -12.53 -10.42
N THR A 12 -15.02 -11.72 -9.62
CA THR A 12 -15.03 -11.81 -8.15
C THR A 12 -15.99 -10.78 -7.56
N PRO A 13 -16.96 -11.15 -6.72
CA PRO A 13 -17.88 -10.22 -6.10
C PRO A 13 -17.13 -9.28 -5.13
N CYS A 14 -17.42 -7.99 -5.19
CA CYS A 14 -16.79 -6.96 -4.40
C CYS A 14 -17.82 -5.97 -3.86
N ASP A 15 -17.59 -5.48 -2.67
CA ASP A 15 -18.34 -4.37 -2.10
C ASP A 15 -18.02 -3.07 -2.83
N VAL A 16 -18.95 -2.64 -3.67
CA VAL A 16 -18.83 -1.43 -4.50
C VAL A 16 -18.99 -0.17 -3.67
N GLU A 17 -19.81 -0.20 -2.63
CA GLU A 17 -20.06 0.96 -1.76
C GLU A 17 -18.77 1.34 -1.04
N THR A 18 -18.19 0.41 -0.29
CA THR A 18 -16.89 0.63 0.36
C THR A 18 -15.77 0.98 -0.64
N LEU A 19 -15.74 0.37 -1.82
CA LEU A 19 -14.74 0.71 -2.85
C LEU A 19 -14.91 2.14 -3.37
N THR A 20 -16.14 2.60 -3.54
CA THR A 20 -16.45 3.96 -3.98
C THR A 20 -16.04 4.98 -2.93
N ASP A 21 -16.35 4.72 -1.66
CA ASP A 21 -15.95 5.56 -0.54
C ASP A 21 -14.42 5.64 -0.42
N LEU A 22 -13.75 4.49 -0.51
CA LEU A 22 -12.29 4.43 -0.53
C LEU A 22 -11.69 5.23 -1.70
N ARG A 23 -12.28 5.16 -2.89
CA ARG A 23 -11.82 5.93 -4.06
C ARG A 23 -12.01 7.43 -3.87
N THR A 24 -13.17 7.83 -3.35
CA THR A 24 -13.52 9.24 -3.14
C THR A 24 -12.65 9.86 -2.06
N GLN A 25 -12.38 9.12 -0.98
CA GLN A 25 -11.65 9.61 0.19
C GLN A 25 -10.16 9.19 0.19
N TRP A 26 -9.67 8.56 -0.89
CA TRP A 26 -8.35 7.93 -0.88
C TRP A 26 -7.20 8.88 -0.54
N ASP A 27 -7.25 10.09 -1.05
CA ASP A 27 -6.20 11.07 -0.77
C ASP A 27 -6.15 11.43 0.71
N VAL A 28 -7.29 11.62 1.35
CA VAL A 28 -7.39 11.89 2.80
C VAL A 28 -6.93 10.67 3.61
N ILE A 29 -7.41 9.48 3.27
CA ILE A 29 -7.08 8.23 3.97
C ILE A 29 -5.56 7.98 3.95
N ARG A 30 -4.91 8.06 2.80
CA ARG A 30 -3.47 7.82 2.70
C ARG A 30 -2.65 8.85 3.48
N HIS A 31 -3.14 10.11 3.57
CA HIS A 31 -2.47 11.13 4.36
C HIS A 31 -2.59 10.85 5.85
N ARG A 32 -3.78 10.50 6.34
CA ARG A 32 -3.99 10.12 7.74
C ARG A 32 -3.17 8.88 8.11
N LEU A 33 -3.11 7.86 7.25
CA LEU A 33 -2.24 6.69 7.43
C LEU A 33 -0.76 7.07 7.57
N ALA A 34 -0.28 7.93 6.67
CA ALA A 34 1.10 8.38 6.71
C ALA A 34 1.40 9.16 7.99
N ARG A 35 0.49 10.00 8.46
CA ARG A 35 0.62 10.74 9.71
C ARG A 35 0.61 9.87 10.93
N GLU A 36 -0.33 8.92 11.00
CA GLU A 36 -0.43 7.98 12.11
C GLU A 36 0.92 7.27 12.35
N VAL A 37 1.48 6.71 11.28
CA VAL A 37 2.80 6.05 11.36
C VAL A 37 3.92 7.07 11.59
N ASN A 38 3.79 8.28 11.04
CA ASN A 38 4.81 9.32 11.17
C ASN A 38 4.96 9.85 12.61
N ARG A 39 3.91 9.79 13.43
CA ARG A 39 4.00 10.12 14.86
C ARG A 39 5.08 9.34 15.60
N SER A 40 5.28 8.08 15.22
CA SER A 40 6.29 7.20 15.84
C SER A 40 7.65 7.24 15.17
N CYS A 41 7.72 7.51 13.86
CA CYS A 41 8.97 7.37 13.10
C CYS A 41 9.53 8.69 12.54
N GLY A 42 8.69 9.68 12.24
CA GLY A 42 9.11 10.98 11.70
C GLY A 42 9.78 10.93 10.32
N VAL A 43 9.51 9.88 9.51
CA VAL A 43 10.17 9.66 8.21
C VAL A 43 9.40 10.18 7.00
N PHE A 44 8.12 10.53 7.18
CA PHE A 44 7.31 11.13 6.12
C PHE A 44 7.25 12.65 6.29
N VAL A 45 7.21 13.37 5.18
CA VAL A 45 7.15 14.83 5.14
C VAL A 45 6.07 15.28 4.16
N PRO A 46 5.48 16.47 4.31
CA PRO A 46 4.54 17.00 3.33
C PRO A 46 5.17 17.06 1.92
N THR A 47 4.40 16.66 0.91
CA THR A 47 4.87 16.55 -0.48
C THR A 47 5.20 17.94 -1.03
N GLY A 48 6.31 18.05 -1.76
CA GLY A 48 6.75 19.31 -2.37
C GLY A 48 7.52 20.22 -1.41
N THR A 49 7.63 19.85 -0.13
CA THR A 49 8.40 20.62 0.84
C THR A 49 9.89 20.35 0.66
N VAL A 50 10.59 21.25 0.01
CA VAL A 50 12.06 21.24 -0.10
C VAL A 50 12.63 22.22 0.91
N LEU A 51 13.29 21.72 1.93
CA LEU A 51 13.96 22.53 2.93
C LEU A 51 15.46 22.64 2.57
N ASP A 52 15.80 23.65 1.76
CA ASP A 52 17.18 23.96 1.44
C ASP A 52 17.75 24.95 2.48
N PRO A 53 18.70 24.53 3.34
CA PRO A 53 19.28 25.39 4.37
C PRO A 53 20.02 26.61 3.82
N HIS A 54 20.43 26.57 2.56
CA HIS A 54 21.18 27.67 1.90
C HIS A 54 20.26 28.68 1.22
N SER A 55 18.97 28.37 1.05
CA SER A 55 17.98 29.33 0.57
C SER A 55 17.56 30.30 1.68
N ARG A 56 17.14 31.52 1.29
CA ARG A 56 16.61 32.51 2.25
C ARG A 56 15.41 31.99 3.01
N VAL A 57 14.50 31.33 2.31
CA VAL A 57 13.29 30.73 2.91
C VAL A 57 13.65 29.59 3.84
N GLY A 58 14.46 28.62 3.40
CA GLY A 58 14.84 27.47 4.21
C GLY A 58 15.63 27.88 5.46
N ALA A 59 16.56 28.83 5.36
CA ALA A 59 17.27 29.36 6.51
C ALA A 59 16.35 30.10 7.50
N ALA A 60 15.34 30.82 7.02
CA ALA A 60 14.35 31.48 7.87
C ALA A 60 13.45 30.45 8.58
N VAL A 61 12.93 29.45 7.84
CA VAL A 61 12.13 28.37 8.39
C VAL A 61 12.90 27.61 9.48
N LEU A 62 14.15 27.22 9.24
CA LEU A 62 14.97 26.50 10.23
C LEU A 62 15.18 27.31 11.51
N ARG A 63 15.45 28.62 11.41
CA ARG A 63 15.60 29.50 12.58
C ARG A 63 14.29 29.62 13.36
N THR A 64 13.17 29.83 12.66
CA THR A 64 11.85 29.95 13.30
C THR A 64 11.44 28.63 13.93
N ALA A 65 11.67 27.50 13.26
CA ALA A 65 11.38 26.17 13.78
C ALA A 65 12.15 25.90 15.08
N ALA A 66 13.44 26.22 15.13
CA ALA A 66 14.25 26.07 16.32
C ALA A 66 13.82 27.01 17.47
N ALA A 67 13.41 28.23 17.14
CA ALA A 67 12.96 29.22 18.14
C ALA A 67 11.58 28.88 18.75
N ARG A 68 10.72 28.19 17.98
CA ARG A 68 9.35 27.84 18.36
C ARG A 68 9.16 26.37 18.75
N ASP A 69 10.24 25.58 18.72
CA ASP A 69 10.24 24.13 18.99
C ASP A 69 9.22 23.35 18.14
N VAL A 70 9.16 23.67 16.85
CA VAL A 70 8.27 23.00 15.88
C VAL A 70 9.09 22.26 14.83
N ASP A 71 8.49 21.23 14.22
CA ASP A 71 9.14 20.49 13.13
C ASP A 71 9.37 21.39 11.90
N PRO A 72 10.61 21.51 11.40
CA PRO A 72 10.94 22.42 10.30
C PRO A 72 10.27 22.07 8.98
N TYR A 73 9.94 20.82 8.72
CA TYR A 73 9.24 20.43 7.49
C TYR A 73 7.74 20.71 7.57
N HIS A 74 7.16 20.52 8.76
CA HIS A 74 5.79 20.93 9.02
C HIS A 74 5.67 22.44 8.93
N LEU A 75 6.61 23.17 9.53
CA LEU A 75 6.64 24.63 9.41
C LEU A 75 6.79 25.09 7.95
N ALA A 76 7.66 24.45 7.16
CA ALA A 76 7.82 24.79 5.76
C ALA A 76 6.54 24.57 4.94
N ALA A 77 5.77 23.52 5.22
CA ALA A 77 4.48 23.29 4.58
C ALA A 77 3.42 24.31 5.02
N ALA A 78 3.36 24.61 6.33
CA ALA A 78 2.48 25.64 6.86
C ALA A 78 2.81 27.04 6.31
N VAL A 79 4.09 27.36 6.12
CA VAL A 79 4.55 28.59 5.44
C VAL A 79 4.02 28.68 4.02
N ASP A 80 4.02 27.56 3.28
CA ASP A 80 3.47 27.52 1.92
C ASP A 80 1.96 27.78 1.94
N HIS A 81 1.23 27.18 2.87
CA HIS A 81 -0.20 27.37 3.03
C HIS A 81 -0.52 28.84 3.39
N VAL A 82 0.05 29.37 4.46
CA VAL A 82 -0.16 30.76 4.91
C VAL A 82 0.25 31.78 3.86
N TRP A 83 1.33 31.50 3.12
CA TRP A 83 1.76 32.37 2.04
C TRP A 83 0.78 32.37 0.85
N GLN A 84 0.19 31.22 0.49
CA GLN A 84 -0.84 31.16 -0.56
C GLN A 84 -2.08 31.96 -0.17
N GLU A 85 -2.54 31.85 1.07
CA GLU A 85 -3.64 32.68 1.59
C GLU A 85 -3.29 34.17 1.55
N ALA A 86 -2.13 34.53 2.07
CA ALA A 86 -1.67 35.93 2.06
C ALA A 86 -1.50 36.48 0.63
N ARG A 87 -1.08 35.65 -0.31
CA ARG A 87 -0.96 36.02 -1.72
C ARG A 87 -2.32 36.25 -2.37
N LEU A 88 -3.29 35.40 -2.11
CA LEU A 88 -4.67 35.58 -2.59
C LEU A 88 -5.23 36.90 -2.06
N LEU A 89 -5.18 37.11 -0.75
CA LEU A 89 -5.64 38.34 -0.11
C LEU A 89 -4.91 39.57 -0.65
N TYR A 90 -3.61 39.49 -0.94
CA TYR A 90 -2.86 40.57 -1.57
C TYR A 90 -3.41 40.94 -2.95
N HIS A 91 -3.67 39.95 -3.81
CA HIS A 91 -4.20 40.20 -5.16
C HIS A 91 -5.62 40.77 -5.10
N GLU A 92 -6.46 40.28 -4.22
CA GLU A 92 -7.80 40.80 -3.97
C GLU A 92 -7.74 42.28 -3.52
N THR A 93 -6.91 42.53 -2.51
CA THR A 93 -6.71 43.88 -1.96
C THR A 93 -6.08 44.84 -2.99
N LEU A 94 -5.12 44.36 -3.79
CA LEU A 94 -4.50 45.17 -4.83
C LEU A 94 -5.51 45.60 -5.89
N HIS A 95 -6.39 44.67 -6.31
CA HIS A 95 -7.44 45.00 -7.30
C HIS A 95 -8.41 46.03 -6.74
N ALA A 96 -8.91 45.81 -5.53
CA ALA A 96 -9.80 46.74 -4.83
C ALA A 96 -9.16 48.13 -4.67
N ARG A 97 -7.86 48.21 -4.34
CA ARG A 97 -7.10 49.45 -4.25
C ARG A 97 -6.94 50.17 -5.59
N GLN A 98 -6.64 49.42 -6.65
CA GLN A 98 -6.50 50.01 -7.97
C GLN A 98 -7.82 50.60 -8.45
N GLU A 99 -8.92 49.89 -8.23
CA GLU A 99 -10.25 50.37 -8.61
C GLU A 99 -10.68 51.57 -7.72
N ALA A 100 -10.42 51.51 -6.43
CA ALA A 100 -10.67 52.65 -5.54
C ALA A 100 -9.86 53.90 -5.91
N ARG A 101 -8.55 53.75 -6.22
CA ARG A 101 -7.70 54.86 -6.73
C ARG A 101 -8.23 55.40 -8.04
N ARG A 102 -8.71 54.53 -8.95
CA ARG A 102 -9.28 54.95 -10.25
C ARG A 102 -10.55 55.78 -10.06
N ARG A 103 -11.46 55.35 -9.16
CA ARG A 103 -12.75 56.01 -8.94
C ARG A 103 -12.64 57.29 -8.08
N THR A 104 -11.80 57.28 -7.08
CA THR A 104 -11.64 58.41 -6.18
C THR A 104 -10.64 59.46 -6.65
N GLY A 105 -9.70 59.06 -7.55
CA GLY A 105 -8.54 59.91 -7.91
C GLY A 105 -7.56 60.15 -6.76
N LEU A 106 -7.73 59.46 -5.61
CA LEU A 106 -6.90 59.62 -4.41
C LEU A 106 -5.46 59.14 -4.62
N THR A 107 -4.52 60.00 -4.34
CA THR A 107 -3.09 59.67 -4.33
C THR A 107 -2.56 59.70 -2.89
N PRO A 108 -1.51 58.95 -2.54
CA PRO A 108 -0.90 58.97 -1.22
C PRO A 108 -0.52 60.39 -0.74
N ALA A 109 -0.09 61.23 -1.67
CA ALA A 109 0.27 62.63 -1.37
C ALA A 109 -0.95 63.49 -1.01
N GLN A 110 -2.09 63.25 -1.66
CA GLN A 110 -3.34 63.94 -1.33
C GLN A 110 -3.89 63.43 0.01
N MET A 111 -3.82 62.16 0.29
CA MET A 111 -4.21 61.56 1.56
C MET A 111 -3.39 62.14 2.72
N ALA A 112 -2.08 62.20 2.59
CA ALA A 112 -1.21 62.80 3.59
C ALA A 112 -1.51 64.30 3.81
N ARG A 113 -1.79 65.08 2.74
CA ARG A 113 -2.17 66.49 2.87
C ARG A 113 -3.48 66.68 3.58
N TRP A 114 -4.47 65.80 3.32
CA TRP A 114 -5.78 65.85 3.96
C TRP A 114 -5.67 65.54 5.46
N GLU A 115 -4.95 64.54 5.84
CA GLU A 115 -4.69 64.17 7.23
C GLU A 115 -3.91 65.24 7.98
N ASN A 116 -2.84 65.78 7.38
CA ASN A 116 -2.05 66.84 7.96
C ASN A 116 -2.82 68.13 8.13
N ALA A 117 -3.91 68.35 7.39
CA ALA A 117 -4.81 69.47 7.55
C ALA A 117 -5.85 69.24 8.68
N GLY A 118 -5.81 68.08 9.37
CA GLY A 118 -6.72 67.76 10.48
C GLY A 118 -8.10 67.33 10.03
N HIS A 119 -8.26 66.95 8.78
CA HIS A 119 -9.56 66.48 8.27
C HIS A 119 -9.80 64.98 8.57
N ASP A 120 -11.05 64.67 8.87
CA ASP A 120 -11.50 63.29 9.03
C ASP A 120 -11.44 62.53 7.69
N ALA A 121 -10.81 61.37 7.71
CA ALA A 121 -10.61 60.51 6.55
C ALA A 121 -11.96 60.11 5.91
N SER A 122 -12.99 59.83 6.74
CA SER A 122 -14.32 59.44 6.27
C SER A 122 -15.09 60.52 5.51
N ARG A 123 -14.63 61.78 5.62
CA ARG A 123 -15.25 62.93 4.93
C ARG A 123 -14.67 63.26 3.56
N TRP A 124 -13.81 62.44 2.99
CA TRP A 124 -13.36 62.66 1.61
C TRP A 124 -14.53 62.48 0.62
N PRO A 125 -14.79 63.45 -0.25
CA PRO A 125 -15.95 63.41 -1.15
C PRO A 125 -15.98 62.15 -2.02
N GLY A 126 -17.12 61.41 -2.00
CA GLY A 126 -17.33 60.22 -2.79
C GLY A 126 -16.65 58.95 -2.28
N LEU A 127 -15.99 58.97 -1.11
CA LEU A 127 -15.31 57.82 -0.56
C LEU A 127 -16.31 56.70 -0.17
N ASP A 128 -17.42 57.10 0.49
CA ASP A 128 -18.47 56.17 0.91
C ASP A 128 -19.17 55.50 -0.28
N ASP A 129 -19.45 56.29 -1.35
CA ASP A 129 -20.08 55.79 -2.58
C ASP A 129 -19.17 54.77 -3.28
N VAL A 130 -17.88 55.03 -3.35
CA VAL A 130 -16.90 54.11 -3.93
C VAL A 130 -16.76 52.86 -3.07
N ALA A 131 -16.75 53.02 -1.75
CA ALA A 131 -16.64 51.89 -0.83
C ALA A 131 -17.87 50.98 -0.92
N ALA A 132 -19.07 51.55 -0.95
CA ALA A 132 -20.30 50.80 -1.14
C ALA A 132 -20.35 50.05 -2.46
N ALA A 133 -19.98 50.72 -3.57
CA ALA A 133 -19.94 50.09 -4.87
C ALA A 133 -18.90 48.94 -4.94
N LEU A 134 -17.75 49.09 -4.31
CA LEU A 134 -16.73 48.05 -4.24
C LEU A 134 -17.21 46.83 -3.46
N VAL A 135 -17.93 47.03 -2.33
CA VAL A 135 -18.50 45.93 -1.54
C VAL A 135 -19.53 45.13 -2.36
N GLU A 136 -20.35 45.80 -3.17
CA GLU A 136 -21.34 45.13 -4.01
C GLU A 136 -20.71 44.38 -5.20
N GLU A 137 -19.60 44.87 -5.75
CA GLU A 137 -18.93 44.28 -6.90
C GLU A 137 -17.98 43.12 -6.53
N LEU A 138 -17.42 43.10 -5.32
CA LEU A 138 -16.46 42.07 -4.87
C LEU A 138 -16.95 40.64 -5.07
N PRO A 139 -18.21 40.27 -4.77
CA PRO A 139 -18.72 38.93 -5.00
C PRO A 139 -18.76 38.54 -6.49
N ALA A 140 -19.07 39.48 -7.37
CA ALA A 140 -19.10 39.24 -8.82
C ALA A 140 -17.71 38.97 -9.40
N LEU A 141 -16.64 39.37 -8.70
CA LEU A 141 -15.24 39.13 -9.03
C LEU A 141 -14.67 37.86 -8.36
N GLY A 142 -15.52 37.08 -7.67
CA GLY A 142 -15.11 35.88 -6.92
C GLY A 142 -14.37 36.22 -5.60
N LEU A 143 -14.46 37.43 -5.13
CA LEU A 143 -13.80 37.93 -3.93
C LEU A 143 -14.78 37.90 -2.73
N GLN A 144 -14.34 37.44 -1.57
CA GLN A 144 -15.18 37.43 -0.38
C GLN A 144 -15.32 38.84 0.21
N ALA A 145 -16.56 39.23 0.55
CA ALA A 145 -16.87 40.50 1.21
C ALA A 145 -16.39 40.58 2.68
N ASP A 146 -15.72 39.58 3.20
CA ASP A 146 -15.45 39.34 4.59
C ASP A 146 -14.37 40.22 5.27
N PRO A 147 -13.37 40.80 4.58
CA PRO A 147 -12.51 41.78 5.22
C PRO A 147 -13.26 43.04 5.67
N TRP A 148 -14.47 43.24 5.17
CA TRP A 148 -15.31 44.42 5.39
C TRP A 148 -16.43 44.21 6.42
N SER A 149 -16.73 42.96 6.78
CA SER A 149 -17.86 42.58 7.66
C SER A 149 -17.50 42.35 9.13
N ALA A 150 -16.23 42.37 9.49
CA ALA A 150 -15.75 41.95 10.82
C ALA A 150 -15.81 43.03 11.92
N ALA A 151 -16.84 43.82 11.96
CA ALA A 151 -17.11 44.65 13.15
C ALA A 151 -18.60 44.64 13.48
N GLY A 152 -18.92 44.07 14.63
CA GLY A 152 -20.29 43.88 15.07
C GLY A 152 -21.15 45.15 15.11
N ASN A 153 -22.42 44.96 14.74
CA ASN A 153 -23.64 45.71 15.04
C ASN A 153 -23.67 47.24 14.93
N THR A 154 -22.81 47.88 14.15
CA THR A 154 -22.99 49.26 13.69
C THR A 154 -22.78 49.30 12.20
N THR A 155 -23.55 50.12 11.46
CA THR A 155 -23.30 50.36 10.03
C THR A 155 -21.81 50.60 9.85
N PRO A 156 -21.07 49.76 9.10
CA PRO A 156 -19.64 49.90 8.99
C PRO A 156 -19.33 51.25 8.30
N ASP A 157 -18.40 52.01 8.86
CA ASP A 157 -17.87 53.20 8.20
C ASP A 157 -16.94 52.71 7.06
N TYR A 158 -17.58 52.38 5.94
CA TYR A 158 -16.90 51.83 4.78
C TYR A 158 -15.87 52.83 4.22
N GLY A 159 -16.13 54.12 4.36
CA GLY A 159 -15.19 55.14 3.91
C GLY A 159 -13.91 55.16 4.72
N ALA A 160 -14.01 55.13 6.06
CA ALA A 160 -12.83 55.06 6.91
C ALA A 160 -12.04 53.76 6.74
N HIS A 161 -12.74 52.68 6.43
CA HIS A 161 -12.08 51.39 6.14
C HIS A 161 -11.31 51.43 4.79
N LEU A 162 -11.96 51.97 3.76
CA LEU A 162 -11.32 52.18 2.44
C LEU A 162 -10.12 53.14 2.53
N TRP A 163 -10.23 54.20 3.35
CA TRP A 163 -9.13 55.11 3.59
C TRP A 163 -7.92 54.39 4.19
N ARG A 164 -8.13 53.58 5.24
CA ARG A 164 -7.07 52.81 5.86
C ARG A 164 -6.44 51.84 4.87
N LEU A 165 -7.24 51.13 4.08
CA LEU A 165 -6.81 50.21 3.03
C LEU A 165 -5.92 50.91 2.00
N LEU A 166 -6.26 52.16 1.62
CA LEU A 166 -5.47 52.94 0.63
C LEU A 166 -4.21 53.53 1.23
N ARG A 167 -4.23 53.89 2.51
CA ARG A 167 -3.11 54.54 3.24
C ARG A 167 -2.07 53.49 3.68
N ASP A 168 -2.49 52.46 4.34
CA ASP A 168 -1.60 51.51 5.03
C ASP A 168 -1.08 50.40 4.11
N ALA A 169 -1.27 50.56 2.82
CA ALA A 169 -0.92 49.60 1.83
C ALA A 169 0.61 49.45 1.64
N ASP A 170 1.15 48.36 2.13
CA ASP A 170 2.41 47.84 1.59
C ASP A 170 2.11 47.20 0.22
N ASP A 171 2.54 47.89 -0.87
CA ASP A 171 2.37 47.40 -2.26
C ASP A 171 3.33 46.24 -2.57
N ARG A 172 4.02 45.70 -1.56
CA ARG A 172 4.96 44.61 -1.71
C ARG A 172 4.24 43.28 -1.59
N LEU A 173 4.38 42.43 -2.61
CA LEU A 173 3.90 41.03 -2.56
C LEU A 173 4.55 40.30 -1.36
N PRO A 174 3.76 39.66 -0.48
CA PRO A 174 4.30 38.91 0.64
C PRO A 174 5.23 37.79 0.16
N THR A 175 6.30 37.55 0.90
CA THR A 175 7.30 36.53 0.62
C THR A 175 7.27 35.44 1.71
N LYS A 176 7.61 34.22 1.35
CA LYS A 176 7.64 33.08 2.28
C LYS A 176 8.60 33.25 3.48
N HIS A 177 9.51 34.23 3.43
CA HIS A 177 10.44 34.50 4.52
C HIS A 177 10.09 35.76 5.33
N ASP A 178 8.93 36.37 5.08
CA ASP A 178 8.43 37.48 5.89
C ASP A 178 8.12 37.01 7.31
N PRO A 179 8.51 37.80 8.34
CA PRO A 179 8.31 37.38 9.74
C PRO A 179 6.87 37.06 10.09
N ASP A 180 5.91 37.80 9.54
CA ASP A 180 4.48 37.58 9.80
C ASP A 180 3.99 36.25 9.23
N ILE A 181 4.43 35.90 8.01
CA ILE A 181 4.13 34.57 7.41
C ILE A 181 4.73 33.46 8.24
N LEU A 182 5.99 33.59 8.66
CA LEU A 182 6.69 32.60 9.47
C LEU A 182 6.05 32.41 10.85
N ASN A 183 5.68 33.51 11.51
CA ASN A 183 5.04 33.46 12.84
C ASN A 183 3.65 32.85 12.77
N ARG A 184 2.80 33.30 11.83
CA ARG A 184 1.47 32.71 11.61
C ARG A 184 1.54 31.22 11.28
N ALA A 185 2.51 30.83 10.45
CA ALA A 185 2.72 29.42 10.13
C ALA A 185 3.21 28.62 11.35
N ALA A 186 4.06 29.21 12.21
CA ALA A 186 4.50 28.55 13.44
C ALA A 186 3.36 28.40 14.46
N ASP A 187 2.52 29.41 14.60
CA ASP A 187 1.32 29.36 15.45
C ASP A 187 0.36 28.28 14.91
N LEU A 188 0.12 28.23 13.60
CA LEU A 188 -0.71 27.19 12.97
C LEU A 188 -0.18 25.77 13.25
N VAL A 189 1.13 25.54 13.18
CA VAL A 189 1.73 24.23 13.50
C VAL A 189 1.62 23.92 14.99
N ALA A 190 1.73 24.91 15.86
CA ALA A 190 1.60 24.74 17.30
C ALA A 190 0.16 24.39 17.71
N ASP A 191 -0.82 25.06 17.10
CA ASP A 191 -2.26 24.86 17.36
C ASP A 191 -2.79 23.58 16.69
N ASP A 192 -2.27 23.22 15.54
CA ASP A 192 -2.61 22.01 14.78
C ASP A 192 -1.36 21.17 14.46
N PRO A 193 -0.75 20.53 15.46
CA PRO A 193 0.43 19.69 15.24
C PRO A 193 0.13 18.45 14.38
N GLU A 194 -1.13 18.12 14.20
CA GLU A 194 -1.59 17.06 13.30
C GLU A 194 -1.72 17.53 11.85
N GLY A 195 -1.68 18.84 11.61
CA GLY A 195 -1.73 19.46 10.29
C GLY A 195 -3.08 19.32 9.58
N LYS A 196 -4.19 19.24 10.31
CA LYS A 196 -5.54 19.11 9.72
C LYS A 196 -5.96 20.34 8.90
N ALA A 197 -5.53 21.51 9.32
CA ALA A 197 -5.88 22.78 8.66
C ALA A 197 -5.08 23.07 7.39
N TRP A 198 -3.88 22.47 7.22
CA TRP A 198 -2.98 22.71 6.07
C TRP A 198 -2.55 21.41 5.39
N GLU A 199 -3.47 20.47 5.31
CA GLU A 199 -3.29 19.12 4.78
C GLU A 199 -2.73 19.08 3.36
N GLY A 200 -1.46 18.69 3.24
CA GLY A 200 -0.82 18.27 2.00
C GLY A 200 -0.52 16.77 2.00
N PRO A 201 -0.34 16.16 0.82
CA PRO A 201 0.10 14.78 0.71
C PRO A 201 1.44 14.57 1.41
N MET A 202 1.55 13.45 2.14
CA MET A 202 2.80 13.05 2.78
C MET A 202 3.62 12.17 1.83
N THR A 203 4.94 12.38 1.83
CA THR A 203 5.89 11.59 1.05
C THR A 203 7.03 11.08 1.92
N PHE A 204 7.60 9.92 1.54
CA PHE A 204 8.73 9.32 2.26
C PHE A 204 10.01 10.14 2.02
N SER A 205 10.68 10.54 3.11
CA SER A 205 11.95 11.28 3.07
C SER A 205 13.13 10.33 3.36
N THR A 206 13.97 10.11 2.37
CA THR A 206 15.18 9.29 2.51
C THR A 206 16.13 9.86 3.58
N GLN A 207 16.27 11.18 3.66
CA GLN A 207 17.15 11.85 4.63
C GLN A 207 16.65 11.62 6.07
N ARG A 208 15.34 11.76 6.31
CA ARG A 208 14.77 11.48 7.63
C ARG A 208 14.82 10.01 7.99
N PHE A 209 14.62 9.16 6.99
CA PHE A 209 14.76 7.73 7.19
C PHE A 209 16.20 7.32 7.57
N GLU A 210 17.21 7.92 6.95
CA GLU A 210 18.60 7.69 7.33
C GLU A 210 18.89 8.15 8.76
N ALA A 211 18.37 9.31 9.17
CA ALA A 211 18.46 9.78 10.55
C ALA A 211 17.68 8.89 11.54
N TYR A 212 16.52 8.36 11.15
CA TYR A 212 15.73 7.41 11.92
C TYR A 212 16.53 6.12 12.16
N LEU A 213 17.11 5.54 11.10
CA LEU A 213 17.93 4.33 11.18
C LEU A 213 19.13 4.50 12.13
N ALA A 214 19.80 5.67 12.04
CA ALA A 214 20.92 5.99 12.91
C ALA A 214 20.50 6.14 14.38
N ARG A 215 19.33 6.74 14.64
CA ARG A 215 18.80 6.93 16.00
C ARG A 215 18.43 5.61 16.69
N HIS A 216 17.97 4.64 15.89
CA HIS A 216 17.53 3.33 16.39
C HIS A 216 18.59 2.23 16.22
N ASP A 217 19.82 2.58 15.85
CA ASP A 217 20.93 1.65 15.60
C ASP A 217 20.57 0.51 14.64
N ILE A 218 19.75 0.81 13.61
CA ILE A 218 19.31 -0.17 12.62
C ILE A 218 20.30 -0.20 11.45
N PRO A 219 21.07 -1.28 11.28
CA PRO A 219 21.95 -1.43 10.12
C PRO A 219 21.12 -1.61 8.84
N TRP A 220 21.31 -0.72 7.86
CA TRP A 220 20.56 -0.75 6.61
C TRP A 220 21.46 -1.09 5.42
N PRO A 221 21.02 -2.01 4.52
CA PRO A 221 21.76 -2.31 3.30
C PRO A 221 21.98 -1.07 2.42
N ARG A 222 23.21 -0.94 1.88
CA ARG A 222 23.58 0.15 0.99
C ARG A 222 23.93 -0.37 -0.39
N LEU A 223 23.62 0.43 -1.39
CA LEU A 223 24.04 0.20 -2.77
C LEU A 223 25.55 0.46 -2.92
N VAL A 224 26.13 0.04 -4.03
CA VAL A 224 27.55 0.32 -4.36
C VAL A 224 27.86 1.82 -4.37
N SER A 225 26.86 2.66 -4.66
CA SER A 225 26.96 4.13 -4.60
C SER A 225 27.02 4.71 -3.18
N GLY A 226 26.86 3.90 -2.14
CA GLY A 226 26.73 4.33 -0.75
C GLY A 226 25.31 4.75 -0.33
N ALA A 227 24.38 4.91 -1.25
CA ALA A 227 22.98 5.22 -0.96
C ALA A 227 22.26 4.05 -0.31
N LEU A 228 21.22 4.34 0.50
CA LEU A 228 20.37 3.30 1.09
C LEU A 228 19.67 2.47 -0.02
N ALA A 229 19.63 1.16 0.14
CA ALA A 229 18.84 0.28 -0.72
C ALA A 229 17.36 0.41 -0.36
N LEU A 230 16.56 1.07 -1.20
CA LEU A 230 15.17 1.40 -0.90
C LEU A 230 14.15 0.57 -1.71
N ASP A 231 14.59 -0.55 -2.27
CA ASP A 231 13.74 -1.49 -2.98
C ASP A 231 12.83 -2.27 -2.02
N ASP A 232 11.71 -2.79 -2.54
CA ASP A 232 10.70 -3.50 -1.75
C ASP A 232 11.24 -4.80 -1.12
N ALA A 233 12.22 -5.46 -1.75
CA ALA A 233 12.82 -6.67 -1.21
C ALA A 233 13.63 -6.36 0.05
N THR A 234 14.42 -5.28 0.02
CA THR A 234 15.16 -4.78 1.18
C THR A 234 14.23 -4.38 2.32
N PHE A 235 13.18 -3.58 2.05
CA PHE A 235 12.19 -3.23 3.08
C PHE A 235 11.49 -4.45 3.67
N ARG A 236 11.18 -5.45 2.86
CA ARG A 236 10.56 -6.71 3.33
C ARG A 236 11.50 -7.53 4.22
N GLU A 237 12.78 -7.59 3.90
CA GLU A 237 13.79 -8.25 4.71
C GLU A 237 13.99 -7.53 6.05
N MET A 238 14.12 -6.20 6.00
CA MET A 238 14.35 -5.37 7.18
C MET A 238 13.13 -5.30 8.10
N ALA A 239 11.91 -5.27 7.57
CA ALA A 239 10.69 -5.35 8.37
C ALA A 239 10.50 -6.69 9.08
N ARG A 240 11.15 -7.76 8.62
CA ARG A 240 11.18 -9.04 9.36
C ARG A 240 12.21 -9.03 10.49
N ALA A 241 13.34 -8.35 10.29
CA ALA A 241 14.37 -8.21 11.30
C ALA A 241 13.97 -7.19 12.39
N TYR A 242 13.27 -6.13 12.01
CA TYR A 242 12.83 -5.03 12.86
C TYR A 242 11.32 -4.76 12.65
N PRO A 243 10.45 -5.68 13.12
CA PRO A 243 9.02 -5.61 12.80
C PRO A 243 8.32 -4.41 13.42
N ALA A 244 8.74 -3.97 14.60
CA ALA A 244 8.15 -2.82 15.28
C ALA A 244 8.55 -1.48 14.66
N GLU A 245 9.81 -1.34 14.24
CA GLU A 245 10.39 -0.10 13.74
C GLU A 245 10.16 0.08 12.21
N ILE A 246 10.38 -0.98 11.44
CA ILE A 246 10.37 -0.93 9.98
C ILE A 246 9.04 -1.43 9.37
N GLY A 247 8.34 -2.31 10.09
CA GLY A 247 7.06 -2.87 9.62
C GLY A 247 6.05 -1.78 9.21
N PRO A 248 5.67 -0.87 10.13
CA PRO A 248 4.72 0.20 9.85
C PRO A 248 5.18 1.13 8.71
N ILE A 249 6.46 1.51 8.69
CA ILE A 249 7.03 2.37 7.64
C ILE A 249 6.92 1.71 6.27
N ARG A 250 7.26 0.42 6.20
CA ARG A 250 7.13 -0.36 4.96
C ARG A 250 5.69 -0.43 4.49
N ASP A 251 4.75 -0.70 5.37
CA ASP A 251 3.36 -0.90 5.01
C ASP A 251 2.72 0.39 4.51
N VAL A 252 2.98 1.52 5.16
CA VAL A 252 2.54 2.83 4.66
C VAL A 252 3.22 3.17 3.33
N ARG A 253 4.55 3.01 3.22
CA ARG A 253 5.27 3.27 1.98
C ARG A 253 4.73 2.44 0.82
N HIS A 254 4.45 1.16 1.05
CA HIS A 254 3.83 0.27 0.05
C HIS A 254 2.44 0.78 -0.31
N THR A 255 1.62 1.14 0.65
CA THR A 255 0.27 1.67 0.43
C THR A 255 0.30 2.98 -0.35
N LEU A 256 1.18 3.93 0.01
CA LEU A 256 1.32 5.21 -0.69
C LEU A 256 1.81 5.06 -2.14
N SER A 257 2.71 4.11 -2.42
CA SER A 257 3.37 3.97 -3.72
C SER A 257 2.67 3.04 -4.70
N GLN A 258 2.00 2.01 -4.21
CA GLN A 258 1.51 0.90 -5.02
C GLN A 258 -0.01 0.92 -5.23
N LEU A 259 -0.74 1.67 -4.43
CA LEU A 259 -2.18 1.58 -4.42
C LEU A 259 -2.81 2.52 -5.44
N LYS A 260 -3.18 1.96 -6.57
CA LYS A 260 -4.00 2.61 -7.58
C LYS A 260 -5.41 2.04 -7.52
N LEU A 261 -6.19 2.48 -6.53
CA LEU A 261 -7.59 2.04 -6.36
C LEU A 261 -8.44 2.21 -7.61
N ASN A 262 -8.14 3.24 -8.40
CA ASN A 262 -8.83 3.51 -9.66
C ASN A 262 -8.53 2.48 -10.75
N ASP A 263 -7.39 1.79 -10.67
CA ASP A 263 -7.04 0.75 -11.63
C ASP A 263 -7.76 -0.58 -11.34
N LEU A 264 -8.34 -0.76 -10.14
CA LEU A 264 -9.07 -1.99 -9.80
C LEU A 264 -10.30 -2.13 -10.70
N ALA A 265 -10.33 -3.19 -11.51
CA ALA A 265 -11.32 -3.38 -12.55
C ALA A 265 -12.63 -3.95 -12.00
N VAL A 266 -13.44 -3.12 -11.34
CA VAL A 266 -14.77 -3.51 -10.83
C VAL A 266 -15.85 -2.91 -11.75
N GLY A 267 -16.72 -3.79 -12.25
CA GLY A 267 -17.84 -3.43 -13.10
C GLY A 267 -19.01 -2.79 -12.32
N ARG A 268 -20.01 -2.28 -13.06
CA ARG A 268 -21.24 -1.71 -12.44
C ARG A 268 -22.05 -2.74 -11.66
N ASP A 269 -21.87 -4.01 -11.95
CA ASP A 269 -22.47 -5.15 -11.28
C ASP A 269 -21.70 -5.60 -10.03
N GLY A 270 -20.75 -4.82 -9.56
CA GLY A 270 -19.98 -5.11 -8.36
C GLY A 270 -18.94 -6.23 -8.50
N ARG A 271 -18.59 -6.63 -9.73
CA ARG A 271 -17.66 -7.75 -9.92
C ARG A 271 -16.31 -7.30 -10.47
N ASN A 272 -15.23 -7.72 -9.81
CA ASN A 272 -13.87 -7.50 -10.30
C ASN A 272 -13.56 -8.46 -11.45
N ARG A 273 -13.24 -7.91 -12.60
CA ARG A 273 -12.90 -8.65 -13.82
C ARG A 273 -11.62 -8.11 -14.43
N CYS A 274 -10.70 -9.00 -14.73
CA CYS A 274 -9.51 -8.65 -15.48
C CYS A 274 -9.05 -9.85 -16.32
N LEU A 275 -8.25 -9.60 -17.33
CA LEU A 275 -7.63 -10.65 -18.14
C LEU A 275 -6.72 -11.50 -17.23
N LEU A 276 -6.99 -12.81 -17.15
CA LEU A 276 -6.23 -13.75 -16.33
C LEU A 276 -4.83 -14.03 -16.88
N SER A 277 -4.62 -13.76 -18.18
CA SER A 277 -3.31 -13.94 -18.85
C SER A 277 -2.77 -15.35 -18.65
N ALA A 278 -3.57 -16.37 -18.97
CA ALA A 278 -3.20 -17.77 -18.89
C ALA A 278 -1.90 -18.04 -19.71
N PHE A 279 -1.02 -18.89 -19.20
CA PHE A 279 0.26 -19.27 -19.83
C PHE A 279 1.31 -18.15 -19.99
N ARG A 280 1.16 -17.01 -19.35
CA ARG A 280 2.06 -15.86 -19.60
C ARG A 280 3.43 -16.00 -18.96
N SER A 281 3.52 -16.62 -17.78
CA SER A 281 4.81 -16.80 -17.11
C SER A 281 5.65 -17.94 -17.75
N ARG A 282 6.95 -17.97 -17.49
CA ARG A 282 7.84 -19.06 -17.91
C ARG A 282 7.40 -20.43 -17.40
N THR A 283 6.78 -20.48 -16.23
CA THR A 283 6.25 -21.69 -15.61
C THR A 283 4.81 -21.98 -16.05
N GLY A 284 4.27 -21.26 -17.02
CA GLY A 284 2.90 -21.42 -17.47
C GLY A 284 1.84 -20.91 -16.48
N ARG A 285 2.21 -20.26 -15.38
CA ARG A 285 1.26 -19.65 -14.42
C ARG A 285 0.50 -18.49 -15.06
N ASN A 286 -0.72 -18.29 -14.63
CA ASN A 286 -1.50 -17.10 -14.91
C ASN A 286 -0.77 -15.86 -14.36
N GLN A 287 -0.87 -14.75 -15.09
CA GLN A 287 -0.22 -13.51 -14.72
C GLN A 287 -1.17 -12.32 -14.97
N PRO A 288 -2.26 -12.23 -14.20
CA PRO A 288 -3.20 -11.12 -14.29
C PRO A 288 -2.53 -9.79 -13.92
N SER A 289 -3.20 -8.68 -14.22
CA SER A 289 -2.73 -7.34 -13.85
C SER A 289 -2.60 -7.18 -12.33
N ASN A 290 -1.44 -6.74 -11.86
CA ASN A 290 -1.23 -6.49 -10.44
C ASN A 290 -2.09 -5.34 -9.87
N SER A 291 -2.55 -4.40 -10.70
CA SER A 291 -3.37 -3.26 -10.26
C SER A 291 -4.86 -3.46 -10.49
N ALA A 292 -5.25 -4.19 -11.55
CA ALA A 292 -6.65 -4.37 -11.91
C ALA A 292 -7.32 -5.57 -11.22
N TYR A 293 -6.56 -6.57 -10.80
CA TYR A 293 -7.05 -7.80 -10.18
C TYR A 293 -7.09 -7.67 -8.66
N VAL A 294 -8.21 -7.99 -8.01
CA VAL A 294 -8.40 -7.80 -6.56
C VAL A 294 -7.38 -8.55 -5.68
N PHE A 295 -6.83 -9.66 -6.17
CA PHE A 295 -5.76 -10.40 -5.49
C PHE A 295 -4.34 -9.89 -5.81
N GLY A 296 -4.21 -8.96 -6.75
CA GLY A 296 -2.92 -8.44 -7.22
C GLY A 296 -2.27 -7.40 -6.30
N PRO A 297 -3.00 -6.37 -5.83
CA PRO A 297 -2.45 -5.29 -5.01
C PRO A 297 -2.16 -5.73 -3.56
N SER A 298 -2.33 -4.81 -2.63
CA SER A 298 -2.13 -5.06 -1.20
C SER A 298 -3.14 -6.08 -0.63
N CYS A 299 -2.68 -6.95 0.28
CA CYS A 299 -3.51 -8.03 0.85
C CYS A 299 -4.77 -7.52 1.56
N TRP A 300 -4.75 -6.32 2.13
CA TRP A 300 -5.89 -5.75 2.82
C TRP A 300 -7.07 -5.42 1.88
N LEU A 301 -6.80 -5.13 0.59
CA LEU A 301 -7.84 -4.91 -0.41
C LEU A 301 -8.69 -6.15 -0.71
N ARG A 302 -8.20 -7.34 -0.36
CA ARG A 302 -8.98 -8.58 -0.47
C ARG A 302 -10.21 -8.57 0.41
N SER A 303 -10.25 -7.73 1.44
CA SER A 303 -11.45 -7.50 2.27
C SER A 303 -12.58 -6.76 1.54
N LEU A 304 -12.33 -6.25 0.34
CA LEU A 304 -13.39 -5.82 -0.59
C LEU A 304 -14.19 -7.00 -1.16
N ILE A 305 -13.63 -8.22 -1.16
CA ILE A 305 -14.36 -9.42 -1.61
C ILE A 305 -15.46 -9.72 -0.61
N GLN A 306 -16.68 -9.55 -1.06
CA GLN A 306 -17.89 -9.80 -0.30
C GLN A 306 -18.91 -10.49 -1.21
N PRO A 307 -19.46 -11.63 -0.84
CA PRO A 307 -20.54 -12.26 -1.60
C PRO A 307 -21.78 -11.36 -1.62
N GLU A 308 -22.65 -11.55 -2.59
CA GLU A 308 -23.95 -10.88 -2.67
C GLU A 308 -24.93 -11.44 -1.62
N PRO A 309 -26.01 -10.72 -1.27
CA PRO A 309 -27.06 -11.24 -0.39
C PRO A 309 -27.58 -12.60 -0.85
N GLY A 310 -27.61 -13.58 0.06
CA GLY A 310 -27.99 -14.95 -0.22
C GLY A 310 -26.90 -15.81 -0.86
N GLN A 311 -25.71 -15.26 -1.12
CA GLN A 311 -24.57 -15.95 -1.70
C GLN A 311 -23.45 -16.17 -0.68
N ALA A 312 -22.56 -17.09 -1.02
CA ALA A 312 -21.32 -17.34 -0.31
C ALA A 312 -20.18 -17.57 -1.32
N VAL A 313 -18.96 -17.21 -0.92
CA VAL A 313 -17.76 -17.59 -1.67
C VAL A 313 -16.92 -18.57 -0.85
N ALA A 314 -16.21 -19.46 -1.52
CA ALA A 314 -15.26 -20.36 -0.88
C ALA A 314 -13.90 -20.27 -1.56
N TYR A 315 -12.86 -20.08 -0.76
CA TYR A 315 -11.47 -20.15 -1.19
C TYR A 315 -10.97 -21.57 -0.90
N VAL A 316 -10.69 -22.32 -1.96
CA VAL A 316 -10.26 -23.72 -1.88
C VAL A 316 -8.85 -23.81 -2.43
N ASP A 317 -7.86 -24.21 -1.60
CA ASP A 317 -6.45 -24.29 -1.97
C ASP A 317 -5.85 -25.69 -1.71
N TRP A 318 -4.79 -26.03 -2.47
CA TRP A 318 -4.02 -27.21 -2.18
C TRP A 318 -3.11 -27.01 -0.97
N SER A 319 -3.24 -27.91 0.00
CA SER A 319 -2.35 -27.90 1.16
C SER A 319 -0.91 -28.22 0.75
N GLN A 320 0.02 -27.26 0.91
CA GLN A 320 1.46 -27.46 0.68
C GLN A 320 1.80 -27.96 -0.75
N GLN A 321 1.14 -27.45 -1.77
CA GLN A 321 1.21 -27.91 -3.15
C GLN A 321 2.64 -28.17 -3.65
N GLU A 322 3.55 -27.18 -3.51
CA GLU A 322 4.92 -27.29 -4.06
C GLU A 322 5.74 -28.41 -3.38
N LEU A 323 5.54 -28.63 -2.07
CA LEU A 323 6.19 -29.73 -1.35
C LEU A 323 5.65 -31.10 -1.80
N ALA A 324 4.35 -31.21 -2.00
CA ALA A 324 3.71 -32.42 -2.50
C ALA A 324 4.18 -32.78 -3.92
N ILE A 325 4.27 -31.77 -4.81
CA ILE A 325 4.80 -31.96 -6.17
C ILE A 325 6.26 -32.41 -6.13
N ALA A 326 7.08 -31.78 -5.28
CA ALA A 326 8.49 -32.15 -5.10
C ALA A 326 8.62 -33.62 -4.63
N ALA A 327 7.84 -34.02 -3.64
CA ALA A 327 7.79 -35.39 -3.11
C ALA A 327 7.43 -36.41 -4.21
N ALA A 328 6.36 -36.13 -4.95
CA ALA A 328 5.87 -37.05 -5.99
C ALA A 328 6.81 -37.15 -7.19
N LEU A 329 7.33 -36.02 -7.71
CA LEU A 329 8.24 -36.02 -8.86
C LEU A 329 9.60 -36.63 -8.54
N SER A 330 10.11 -36.41 -7.34
CA SER A 330 11.37 -37.02 -6.89
C SER A 330 11.25 -38.49 -6.48
N GLN A 331 10.02 -38.98 -6.26
CA GLN A 331 9.73 -40.30 -5.67
C GLN A 331 10.41 -40.49 -4.30
N ASP A 332 10.60 -39.39 -3.55
CA ASP A 332 11.16 -39.46 -2.19
C ASP A 332 10.11 -39.93 -1.20
N GLN A 333 10.24 -41.20 -0.78
CA GLN A 333 9.26 -41.86 0.08
C GLN A 333 9.12 -41.15 1.45
N ALA A 334 10.25 -40.68 2.02
CA ALA A 334 10.24 -39.98 3.30
C ALA A 334 9.47 -38.64 3.19
N MET A 335 9.63 -37.95 2.06
CA MET A 335 8.93 -36.71 1.76
C MET A 335 7.43 -36.95 1.50
N MET A 336 7.10 -38.02 0.77
CA MET A 336 5.70 -38.42 0.53
C MET A 336 5.00 -38.79 1.84
N ASP A 337 5.65 -39.53 2.73
CA ASP A 337 5.10 -39.92 4.04
C ASP A 337 4.94 -38.72 4.97
N ALA A 338 5.91 -37.79 4.95
CA ALA A 338 5.81 -36.52 5.66
C ALA A 338 4.60 -35.68 5.19
N TYR A 339 4.33 -35.65 3.88
CA TYR A 339 3.13 -34.99 3.36
C TYR A 339 1.83 -35.69 3.79
N ARG A 340 1.77 -37.03 3.71
CA ARG A 340 0.59 -37.82 4.10
C ARG A 340 0.27 -37.72 5.59
N SER A 341 1.25 -37.44 6.44
CA SER A 341 1.04 -37.29 7.89
C SER A 341 0.13 -36.12 8.30
N GLY A 342 -0.10 -35.16 7.41
CA GLY A 342 -0.92 -33.97 7.68
C GLY A 342 -0.11 -32.74 8.08
N ASP A 343 1.02 -32.90 8.76
CA ASP A 343 1.94 -31.81 9.11
C ASP A 343 3.37 -32.13 8.67
N PHE A 344 3.64 -31.83 7.41
CA PHE A 344 4.95 -32.05 6.81
C PHE A 344 6.12 -31.50 7.66
N TYR A 345 5.96 -30.28 8.18
CA TYR A 345 7.02 -29.57 8.87
C TYR A 345 7.35 -30.19 10.24
N LEU A 346 6.31 -30.59 10.97
CA LEU A 346 6.50 -31.27 12.24
C LEU A 346 7.05 -32.69 12.03
N THR A 347 6.60 -33.39 11.01
CA THR A 347 7.10 -34.71 10.65
C THR A 347 8.56 -34.65 10.23
N PHE A 348 8.95 -33.67 9.41
CA PHE A 348 10.36 -33.40 9.11
C PHE A 348 11.18 -33.12 10.39
N ALA A 349 10.66 -32.31 11.32
CA ALA A 349 11.35 -32.05 12.61
C ALA A 349 11.60 -33.35 13.40
N LYS A 350 10.63 -34.26 13.42
CA LYS A 350 10.76 -35.57 14.08
C LYS A 350 11.78 -36.47 13.38
N MET A 351 11.72 -36.56 12.06
CA MET A 351 12.66 -37.34 11.24
C MET A 351 14.11 -36.82 11.37
N ALA A 352 14.28 -35.51 11.48
CA ALA A 352 15.56 -34.86 11.67
C ALA A 352 16.09 -34.94 13.14
N GLY A 353 15.34 -35.55 14.06
CA GLY A 353 15.68 -35.60 15.48
C GLY A 353 15.62 -34.24 16.22
N ALA A 354 15.03 -33.23 15.57
CA ALA A 354 14.86 -31.89 16.15
C ALA A 354 13.62 -31.80 17.06
N ALA A 355 12.72 -32.76 16.99
CA ALA A 355 11.57 -32.90 17.87
C ALA A 355 11.34 -34.37 18.24
N PRO A 356 10.85 -34.64 19.46
CA PRO A 356 10.55 -36.01 19.88
C PRO A 356 9.31 -36.56 19.13
N PRO A 357 9.13 -37.91 19.10
CA PRO A 357 8.02 -38.54 18.36
C PRO A 357 6.62 -38.07 18.78
N ASP A 358 6.45 -37.73 20.06
CA ASP A 358 5.19 -37.25 20.64
C ASP A 358 4.97 -35.73 20.50
N ALA A 359 5.91 -35.03 19.86
CA ALA A 359 5.78 -33.58 19.59
C ALA A 359 4.48 -33.26 18.83
N THR A 360 3.84 -32.17 19.25
CA THR A 360 2.63 -31.63 18.60
C THR A 360 2.87 -30.22 18.10
N LYS A 361 1.99 -29.73 17.23
CA LYS A 361 2.00 -28.35 16.73
C LYS A 361 1.96 -27.30 17.85
N LEU A 362 1.36 -27.64 19.00
CA LEU A 362 1.27 -26.74 20.15
C LEU A 362 2.55 -26.77 20.99
N THR A 363 3.10 -27.96 21.25
CA THR A 363 4.27 -28.13 22.14
C THR A 363 5.59 -27.73 21.48
N HIS A 364 5.69 -27.85 20.14
CA HIS A 364 6.93 -27.62 19.38
C HIS A 364 6.73 -26.63 18.22
N ALA A 365 5.93 -25.59 18.45
CA ALA A 365 5.60 -24.58 17.43
C ALA A 365 6.84 -23.90 16.82
N ALA A 366 7.84 -23.54 17.65
CA ALA A 366 9.05 -22.88 17.19
C ALA A 366 9.91 -23.77 16.27
N VAL A 367 10.13 -25.02 16.65
CA VAL A 367 10.88 -25.98 15.83
C VAL A 367 10.16 -26.28 14.51
N ARG A 368 8.84 -26.43 14.58
CA ARG A 368 8.00 -26.61 13.41
C ARG A 368 8.10 -25.43 12.43
N GLU A 369 8.11 -24.19 12.94
CA GLU A 369 8.25 -22.99 12.10
C GLU A 369 9.64 -22.88 11.48
N GLN A 370 10.70 -23.26 12.22
CA GLN A 370 12.04 -23.35 11.64
C GLN A 370 12.10 -24.37 10.50
N CYS A 371 11.53 -25.57 10.70
CA CYS A 371 11.45 -26.61 9.69
C CYS A 371 10.64 -26.16 8.45
N LYS A 372 9.58 -25.37 8.65
CA LYS A 372 8.80 -24.76 7.55
C LYS A 372 9.66 -23.79 6.74
N VAL A 373 10.41 -22.92 7.39
CA VAL A 373 11.33 -21.99 6.70
C VAL A 373 12.41 -22.74 5.92
N VAL A 374 12.95 -23.84 6.48
CA VAL A 374 13.94 -24.69 5.80
C VAL A 374 13.33 -25.35 4.57
N ALA A 375 12.23 -26.08 4.72
CA ALA A 375 11.60 -26.84 3.65
C ALA A 375 11.19 -25.92 2.47
N LEU A 376 10.51 -24.81 2.74
CA LEU A 376 10.15 -23.82 1.73
C LEU A 376 11.40 -23.14 1.14
N GLY A 377 12.38 -22.79 1.98
CA GLY A 377 13.63 -22.16 1.55
C GLY A 377 14.41 -23.03 0.57
N VAL A 378 14.45 -24.33 0.79
CA VAL A 378 15.10 -25.30 -0.11
C VAL A 378 14.44 -25.32 -1.49
N LEU A 379 13.11 -25.37 -1.56
CA LEU A 379 12.38 -25.35 -2.84
C LEU A 379 12.68 -24.10 -3.67
N TYR A 380 12.89 -22.96 -3.00
CA TYR A 380 13.24 -21.69 -3.66
C TYR A 380 14.74 -21.46 -3.81
N GLY A 381 15.57 -22.46 -3.50
CA GLY A 381 17.03 -22.40 -3.62
C GLY A 381 17.66 -21.35 -2.70
N LEU A 382 17.12 -21.17 -1.48
CA LEU A 382 17.67 -20.25 -0.51
C LEU A 382 19.06 -20.72 -0.06
N SER A 383 20.07 -19.82 -0.08
CA SER A 383 21.43 -20.12 0.38
C SER A 383 21.48 -20.27 1.91
N GLU A 384 22.54 -20.89 2.42
CA GLU A 384 22.80 -21.03 3.87
C GLU A 384 22.75 -19.67 4.60
N GLN A 385 23.37 -18.63 4.00
CA GLN A 385 23.34 -17.28 4.55
C GLN A 385 21.93 -16.66 4.51
N GLY A 386 21.19 -16.88 3.42
CA GLY A 386 19.80 -16.45 3.31
C GLY A 386 18.90 -17.15 4.32
N MET A 387 19.15 -18.43 4.58
CA MET A 387 18.43 -19.22 5.59
C MET A 387 18.76 -18.76 7.01
N ALA A 388 20.04 -18.54 7.33
CA ALA A 388 20.49 -18.02 8.62
C ALA A 388 19.83 -16.67 8.94
N ARG A 389 19.84 -15.74 7.98
CA ARG A 389 19.16 -14.43 8.12
C ARG A 389 17.65 -14.57 8.31
N ARG A 390 17.02 -15.45 7.54
CA ARG A 390 15.55 -15.62 7.59
C ARG A 390 15.09 -16.26 8.90
N LEU A 391 15.90 -17.13 9.49
CA LEU A 391 15.63 -17.80 10.77
C LEU A 391 16.10 -16.96 11.97
N GLY A 392 16.94 -15.95 11.78
CA GLY A 392 17.57 -15.21 12.86
C GLY A 392 18.55 -16.07 13.67
N VAL A 393 19.23 -17.05 13.04
CA VAL A 393 20.13 -17.98 13.71
C VAL A 393 21.56 -17.89 13.16
N PRO A 394 22.59 -18.33 13.92
CA PRO A 394 23.95 -18.41 13.42
C PRO A 394 24.05 -19.29 12.15
N LEU A 395 25.02 -18.96 11.27
CA LEU A 395 25.22 -19.67 10.01
C LEU A 395 25.46 -21.18 10.21
N CYS A 396 26.18 -21.57 11.25
CA CYS A 396 26.40 -22.98 11.61
C CYS A 396 25.10 -23.73 11.90
N HIS A 397 24.14 -23.09 12.56
CA HIS A 397 22.82 -23.67 12.83
C HIS A 397 22.02 -23.83 11.53
N ALA A 398 22.01 -22.83 10.67
CA ALA A 398 21.34 -22.92 9.35
C ALA A 398 21.96 -24.05 8.49
N ARG A 399 23.28 -24.24 8.51
CA ARG A 399 23.96 -25.36 7.85
C ARG A 399 23.52 -26.70 8.41
N LEU A 400 23.43 -26.84 9.73
CA LEU A 400 22.98 -28.07 10.37
C LEU A 400 21.54 -28.42 9.96
N LEU A 401 20.64 -27.46 9.98
CA LEU A 401 19.25 -27.67 9.54
C LEU A 401 19.18 -28.08 8.06
N LEU A 402 19.97 -27.45 7.20
CA LEU A 402 20.05 -27.82 5.78
C LEU A 402 20.66 -29.21 5.58
N GLN A 403 21.66 -29.58 6.36
CA GLN A 403 22.25 -30.90 6.36
C GLN A 403 21.22 -31.96 6.77
N HIS A 404 20.47 -31.75 7.85
CA HIS A 404 19.40 -32.66 8.26
C HIS A 404 18.34 -32.80 7.16
N HIS A 405 17.97 -31.72 6.46
CA HIS A 405 17.06 -31.80 5.33
C HIS A 405 17.62 -32.66 4.18
N LYS A 406 18.93 -32.58 3.92
CA LYS A 406 19.60 -33.43 2.91
C LYS A 406 19.67 -34.89 3.33
N GLU A 407 19.88 -35.15 4.60
CA GLU A 407 19.96 -36.50 5.14
C GLU A 407 18.60 -37.20 5.18
N VAL A 408 17.53 -36.48 5.52
CA VAL A 408 16.18 -37.01 5.57
C VAL A 408 15.59 -37.22 4.18
N PHE A 409 15.78 -36.24 3.26
CA PHE A 409 15.18 -36.26 1.93
C PHE A 409 16.22 -36.43 0.81
N ARG A 410 17.01 -37.50 0.89
CA ARG A 410 18.14 -37.76 -0.03
C ARG A 410 17.71 -37.92 -1.47
N THR A 411 16.61 -38.62 -1.71
CA THR A 411 16.11 -38.89 -3.07
C THR A 411 15.67 -37.58 -3.74
N PHE A 412 14.99 -36.70 -3.01
CA PHE A 412 14.64 -35.36 -3.48
C PHE A 412 15.89 -34.56 -3.87
N TRP A 413 16.93 -34.55 -3.06
CA TRP A 413 18.13 -33.78 -3.36
C TRP A 413 18.86 -34.31 -4.59
N THR A 414 18.97 -35.64 -4.72
CA THR A 414 19.56 -36.26 -5.92
C THR A 414 18.77 -35.90 -7.17
N TRP A 415 17.46 -35.98 -7.12
CA TRP A 415 16.58 -35.57 -8.22
C TRP A 415 16.71 -34.07 -8.53
N SER A 416 16.73 -33.20 -7.53
CA SER A 416 16.87 -31.77 -7.71
C SER A 416 18.21 -31.36 -8.31
N ASP A 417 19.30 -32.05 -7.94
CA ASP A 417 20.62 -31.86 -8.53
C ASP A 417 20.63 -32.29 -9.99
N LEU A 418 19.98 -33.41 -10.36
CA LEU A 418 19.83 -33.85 -11.74
C LEU A 418 19.06 -32.84 -12.60
N VAL A 419 17.96 -32.31 -12.09
CA VAL A 419 17.18 -31.24 -12.78
C VAL A 419 18.05 -30.02 -13.06
N GLU A 420 18.87 -29.61 -12.09
CA GLU A 420 19.80 -28.49 -12.29
C GLU A 420 20.85 -28.82 -13.35
N ILE A 421 21.48 -29.99 -13.28
CA ILE A 421 22.51 -30.44 -14.22
C ILE A 421 21.94 -30.49 -15.63
N GLU A 422 20.76 -31.11 -15.83
CA GLU A 422 20.11 -31.18 -17.14
C GLU A 422 19.85 -29.77 -17.70
N GLY A 423 19.30 -28.87 -16.88
CA GLY A 423 19.07 -27.49 -17.28
C GLY A 423 20.35 -26.73 -17.60
N MET A 424 21.43 -26.92 -16.84
CA MET A 424 22.75 -26.30 -17.09
C MET A 424 23.43 -26.85 -18.35
N LEU A 425 23.20 -28.10 -18.72
CA LEU A 425 23.66 -28.70 -19.98
C LEU A 425 22.86 -28.22 -21.20
N GLY A 426 21.87 -27.34 -21.01
CA GLY A 426 21.05 -26.80 -22.09
C GLY A 426 19.91 -27.70 -22.53
N CYS A 427 19.61 -28.76 -21.78
CA CYS A 427 18.43 -29.59 -22.00
C CYS A 427 17.16 -28.80 -21.67
N ARG A 428 16.10 -29.03 -22.46
CA ARG A 428 14.78 -28.45 -22.14
C ARG A 428 14.17 -29.22 -20.97
N LEU A 429 13.87 -28.53 -19.90
CA LEU A 429 13.05 -29.09 -18.84
C LEU A 429 11.57 -29.05 -19.24
N HIS A 430 10.80 -30.07 -18.89
CA HIS A 430 9.38 -30.16 -19.22
C HIS A 430 8.55 -30.49 -17.98
N THR A 431 7.31 -30.04 -17.98
CA THR A 431 6.29 -30.54 -17.05
C THR A 431 5.80 -31.94 -17.47
N VAL A 432 4.98 -32.55 -16.67
CA VAL A 432 4.33 -33.84 -16.97
C VAL A 432 3.56 -33.79 -18.30
N PHE A 433 2.90 -32.68 -18.60
CA PHE A 433 2.15 -32.48 -19.85
C PHE A 433 2.96 -31.79 -20.97
N GLY A 434 4.27 -31.68 -20.79
CA GLY A 434 5.16 -31.21 -21.86
C GLY A 434 5.33 -29.70 -21.97
N TRP A 435 4.90 -28.90 -21.00
CA TRP A 435 5.21 -27.46 -21.00
C TRP A 435 6.72 -27.24 -20.87
N PRO A 436 7.38 -26.58 -21.87
CA PRO A 436 8.83 -26.52 -21.88
C PRO A 436 9.38 -25.30 -21.15
N MET A 437 10.50 -25.46 -20.47
CA MET A 437 11.41 -24.39 -20.10
C MET A 437 12.61 -24.38 -21.01
N HIS A 438 12.78 -23.31 -21.79
CA HIS A 438 14.00 -23.11 -22.59
C HIS A 438 15.12 -22.65 -21.65
N THR A 439 16.20 -23.41 -21.63
CA THR A 439 17.38 -23.15 -20.81
C THR A 439 18.51 -22.57 -21.64
N ALA A 440 19.42 -21.85 -21.01
CA ALA A 440 20.64 -21.32 -21.59
C ALA A 440 21.78 -21.44 -20.57
N LEU A 441 23.01 -21.40 -21.01
CA LEU A 441 24.22 -21.53 -20.18
C LEU A 441 24.28 -20.56 -18.97
N ARG A 442 23.48 -19.48 -18.97
CA ARG A 442 23.39 -18.50 -17.87
C ARG A 442 22.05 -18.55 -17.16
N THR A 443 21.26 -19.60 -17.36
CA THR A 443 20.00 -19.74 -16.62
C THR A 443 20.29 -19.90 -15.12
N ASN A 444 19.60 -19.13 -14.28
CA ASN A 444 19.81 -19.19 -12.83
C ASN A 444 19.48 -20.60 -12.30
N PRO A 445 20.41 -21.28 -11.60
CA PRO A 445 20.20 -22.61 -11.05
C PRO A 445 18.96 -22.74 -10.17
N ARG A 446 18.64 -21.72 -9.39
CA ARG A 446 17.42 -21.69 -8.57
C ARG A 446 16.15 -21.79 -9.41
N SER A 447 16.14 -21.13 -10.57
CA SER A 447 15.00 -21.20 -11.49
C SER A 447 14.84 -22.58 -12.10
N LEU A 448 15.95 -23.30 -12.34
CA LEU A 448 15.93 -24.68 -12.85
C LEU A 448 15.33 -25.62 -11.80
N ARG A 449 15.84 -25.60 -10.57
CA ARG A 449 15.34 -26.43 -9.46
C ARG A 449 13.87 -26.18 -9.14
N ASN A 450 13.42 -24.92 -9.20
CA ASN A 450 12.05 -24.54 -8.84
C ASN A 450 11.03 -24.79 -9.97
N PHE A 451 11.48 -24.86 -11.23
CA PHE A 451 10.62 -25.01 -12.39
C PHE A 451 9.65 -26.21 -12.31
N PRO A 452 10.11 -27.45 -11.98
CA PRO A 452 9.21 -28.59 -11.96
C PRO A 452 8.03 -28.40 -11.00
N MET A 453 8.24 -27.85 -9.79
CA MET A 453 7.19 -27.64 -8.82
C MET A 453 6.20 -26.57 -9.28
N GLN A 454 6.71 -25.39 -9.67
CA GLN A 454 5.85 -24.29 -10.07
C GLN A 454 5.09 -24.55 -11.37
N ALA A 455 5.72 -25.19 -12.34
CA ALA A 455 5.10 -25.39 -13.63
C ALA A 455 4.06 -26.53 -13.60
N ASN A 456 4.33 -27.62 -12.88
CA ASN A 456 3.32 -28.67 -12.68
C ASN A 456 2.17 -28.19 -11.77
N GLY A 457 2.43 -27.34 -10.77
CA GLY A 457 1.37 -26.67 -10.01
C GLY A 457 0.49 -25.78 -10.88
N ALA A 458 1.07 -25.09 -11.87
CA ALA A 458 0.30 -24.32 -12.85
C ALA A 458 -0.56 -25.22 -13.75
N GLU A 459 -0.08 -26.40 -14.14
CA GLU A 459 -0.87 -27.38 -14.90
C GLU A 459 -2.04 -27.93 -14.09
N MET A 460 -1.81 -28.27 -12.80
CA MET A 460 -2.88 -28.68 -11.89
C MET A 460 -3.97 -27.62 -11.81
N LEU A 461 -3.59 -26.37 -11.59
CA LEU A 461 -4.57 -25.27 -11.48
C LEU A 461 -5.37 -25.10 -12.77
N ARG A 462 -4.71 -25.13 -13.94
CA ARG A 462 -5.41 -25.05 -15.24
C ARG A 462 -6.37 -26.19 -15.45
N LEU A 463 -5.96 -27.39 -15.11
CA LEU A 463 -6.80 -28.58 -15.23
C LEU A 463 -8.00 -28.51 -14.28
N ALA A 464 -7.76 -28.12 -13.02
CA ALA A 464 -8.84 -27.89 -12.06
C ALA A 464 -9.84 -26.81 -12.52
N CYS A 465 -9.35 -25.69 -13.08
CA CYS A 465 -10.20 -24.68 -13.70
C CYS A 465 -11.05 -25.24 -14.85
N CYS A 466 -10.49 -26.07 -15.71
CA CYS A 466 -11.23 -26.69 -16.81
C CYS A 466 -12.31 -27.66 -16.26
N LEU A 467 -11.92 -28.58 -15.40
CA LEU A 467 -12.84 -29.57 -14.81
C LEU A 467 -13.96 -28.93 -14.01
N ALA A 468 -13.63 -27.92 -13.17
CA ALA A 468 -14.61 -27.18 -12.39
C ALA A 468 -15.64 -26.48 -13.27
N THR A 469 -15.18 -25.73 -14.29
CA THR A 469 -16.08 -25.02 -15.20
C THR A 469 -16.90 -25.95 -16.07
N GLU A 470 -16.36 -27.10 -16.49
CA GLU A 470 -17.09 -28.14 -17.25
C GLU A 470 -18.19 -28.80 -16.41
N ARG A 471 -17.97 -28.94 -15.11
CA ARG A 471 -18.96 -29.47 -14.15
C ARG A 471 -19.96 -28.42 -13.67
N GLY A 472 -19.89 -27.20 -14.20
CA GLY A 472 -20.82 -26.14 -13.86
C GLY A 472 -20.53 -25.40 -12.56
N ILE A 473 -19.38 -25.65 -11.92
CA ILE A 473 -18.96 -24.91 -10.72
C ILE A 473 -18.66 -23.46 -11.13
N GLN A 474 -19.24 -22.52 -10.42
CA GLN A 474 -19.04 -21.10 -10.66
C GLN A 474 -17.70 -20.64 -10.06
N VAL A 475 -16.65 -20.67 -10.87
CA VAL A 475 -15.31 -20.21 -10.48
C VAL A 475 -15.19 -18.71 -10.73
N CYS A 476 -14.99 -17.94 -9.65
CA CYS A 476 -14.79 -16.49 -9.70
C CYS A 476 -13.37 -16.12 -10.10
N ALA A 477 -12.38 -16.83 -9.55
CA ALA A 477 -10.96 -16.52 -9.76
C ALA A 477 -10.06 -17.73 -9.49
N PRO A 478 -9.01 -17.97 -10.32
CA PRO A 478 -7.86 -18.79 -9.96
C PRO A 478 -6.83 -17.94 -9.24
N VAL A 479 -6.40 -18.32 -8.04
CA VAL A 479 -5.48 -17.54 -7.20
C VAL A 479 -4.30 -18.41 -6.78
N HIS A 480 -3.14 -18.22 -7.37
CA HIS A 480 -1.90 -18.98 -7.10
C HIS A 480 -2.06 -20.51 -7.24
N ASP A 481 -2.45 -21.17 -6.18
CA ASP A 481 -2.72 -22.62 -6.04
C ASP A 481 -4.14 -22.90 -5.52
N ALA A 482 -5.05 -21.94 -5.72
CA ALA A 482 -6.41 -22.01 -5.19
C ALA A 482 -7.45 -21.62 -6.25
N LEU A 483 -8.70 -22.04 -6.00
CA LEU A 483 -9.89 -21.56 -6.69
C LEU A 483 -10.75 -20.77 -5.72
N LEU A 484 -11.24 -19.59 -6.14
CA LEU A 484 -12.35 -18.91 -5.50
C LEU A 484 -13.62 -19.32 -6.25
N VAL A 485 -14.56 -19.95 -5.56
CA VAL A 485 -15.85 -20.39 -6.10
C VAL A 485 -16.99 -19.68 -5.39
N GLU A 486 -18.15 -19.60 -6.04
CA GLU A 486 -19.35 -18.96 -5.51
C GLU A 486 -20.56 -19.87 -5.67
N ALA A 487 -21.45 -19.86 -4.68
CA ALA A 487 -22.74 -20.52 -4.73
C ALA A 487 -23.72 -19.85 -3.75
N SER A 488 -25.00 -20.29 -3.77
CA SER A 488 -25.95 -19.93 -2.72
C SER A 488 -25.43 -20.34 -1.34
N ILE A 489 -25.88 -19.67 -0.28
CA ILE A 489 -25.52 -20.04 1.11
C ILE A 489 -25.92 -21.48 1.41
N GLU A 490 -26.99 -21.98 0.78
CA GLU A 490 -27.52 -23.35 0.97
C GLU A 490 -26.63 -24.40 0.29
N ASP A 491 -26.05 -24.07 -0.90
CA ASP A 491 -25.31 -25.03 -1.72
C ASP A 491 -23.78 -24.95 -1.54
N ILE A 492 -23.27 -23.96 -0.87
CA ILE A 492 -21.81 -23.67 -0.85
C ILE A 492 -20.99 -24.83 -0.29
N GLU A 493 -21.49 -25.57 0.69
CA GLU A 493 -20.77 -26.71 1.28
C GLU A 493 -20.66 -27.87 0.27
N ASP A 494 -21.70 -28.14 -0.47
CA ASP A 494 -21.71 -29.16 -1.53
C ASP A 494 -20.80 -28.74 -2.70
N VAL A 495 -20.82 -27.48 -3.07
CA VAL A 495 -19.93 -26.92 -4.10
C VAL A 495 -18.46 -26.96 -3.66
N VAL A 496 -18.17 -26.75 -2.39
CA VAL A 496 -16.82 -26.92 -1.84
C VAL A 496 -16.37 -28.38 -1.96
N VAL A 497 -17.19 -29.35 -1.58
CA VAL A 497 -16.87 -30.79 -1.70
C VAL A 497 -16.63 -31.17 -3.17
N GLN A 498 -17.46 -30.70 -4.09
CA GLN A 498 -17.27 -30.91 -5.52
C GLN A 498 -15.97 -30.27 -6.04
N THR A 499 -15.66 -29.03 -5.60
CA THR A 499 -14.44 -28.33 -5.97
C THR A 499 -13.20 -29.05 -5.45
N GLN A 500 -13.22 -29.52 -4.20
CA GLN A 500 -12.15 -30.33 -3.62
C GLN A 500 -11.94 -31.62 -4.42
N GLY A 501 -13.01 -32.33 -4.78
CA GLY A 501 -12.92 -33.51 -5.63
C GLY A 501 -12.33 -33.25 -7.01
N VAL A 502 -12.69 -32.11 -7.63
CA VAL A 502 -12.10 -31.66 -8.90
C VAL A 502 -10.60 -31.35 -8.76
N MET A 503 -10.22 -30.67 -7.69
CA MET A 503 -8.82 -30.33 -7.43
C MET A 503 -7.98 -31.58 -7.12
N GLU A 504 -8.53 -32.54 -6.38
CA GLU A 504 -7.89 -33.83 -6.11
C GLU A 504 -7.69 -34.62 -7.41
N GLU A 505 -8.71 -34.72 -8.27
CA GLU A 505 -8.62 -35.35 -9.59
C GLU A 505 -7.56 -34.68 -10.47
N ALA A 506 -7.55 -33.34 -10.53
CA ALA A 506 -6.55 -32.60 -11.30
C ALA A 506 -5.12 -32.89 -10.81
N SER A 507 -4.93 -33.00 -9.51
CA SER A 507 -3.63 -33.35 -8.93
C SER A 507 -3.23 -34.81 -9.23
N ALA A 508 -4.17 -35.74 -9.15
CA ALA A 508 -3.93 -37.16 -9.45
C ALA A 508 -3.58 -37.42 -10.94
N LEU A 509 -4.12 -36.59 -11.85
CA LEU A 509 -3.78 -36.65 -13.29
C LEU A 509 -2.36 -36.14 -13.57
N VAL A 510 -1.91 -35.12 -12.83
CA VAL A 510 -0.54 -34.57 -12.97
C VAL A 510 0.47 -35.43 -12.19
N LEU A 511 0.08 -35.98 -11.04
CA LEU A 511 0.91 -36.83 -10.17
C LEU A 511 0.25 -38.19 -9.95
N PRO A 512 0.37 -39.13 -10.89
CA PRO A 512 -0.28 -40.44 -10.80
C PRO A 512 0.02 -41.15 -9.48
N GLY A 513 -1.04 -41.55 -8.75
CA GLY A 513 -0.93 -42.24 -7.47
C GLY A 513 -0.62 -41.35 -6.26
N PHE A 514 -0.59 -40.00 -6.43
CA PHE A 514 -0.33 -39.09 -5.34
C PHE A 514 -1.28 -37.86 -5.37
N PRO A 515 -2.57 -38.05 -5.05
CA PRO A 515 -3.53 -36.95 -4.99
C PRO A 515 -3.18 -35.99 -3.85
N LEU A 516 -3.35 -34.68 -4.10
CA LEU A 516 -3.08 -33.63 -3.14
C LEU A 516 -4.35 -33.29 -2.35
N ARG A 517 -4.16 -33.07 -1.05
CA ARG A 517 -5.23 -32.61 -0.17
C ARG A 517 -5.51 -31.13 -0.40
N THR A 518 -6.74 -30.74 -0.12
CA THR A 518 -7.22 -29.37 -0.19
C THR A 518 -7.77 -28.90 1.15
N GLU A 519 -7.71 -27.59 1.36
CA GLU A 519 -8.35 -26.90 2.48
C GLU A 519 -9.33 -25.87 1.91
N ALA A 520 -10.42 -25.58 2.64
CA ALA A 520 -11.42 -24.63 2.19
C ALA A 520 -11.74 -23.61 3.29
N LYS A 521 -11.93 -22.35 2.90
CA LYS A 521 -12.43 -21.28 3.74
C LYS A 521 -13.68 -20.70 3.10
N ILE A 522 -14.83 -20.87 3.75
CA ILE A 522 -16.12 -20.35 3.29
C ILE A 522 -16.36 -18.99 3.94
N VAL A 523 -16.88 -18.06 3.15
CA VAL A 523 -17.29 -16.71 3.57
C VAL A 523 -18.73 -16.51 3.09
N ARG A 524 -19.66 -16.31 4.01
CA ARG A 524 -21.08 -16.10 3.74
C ARG A 524 -21.45 -14.63 3.87
N TYR A 525 -22.35 -14.13 3.02
CA TYR A 525 -22.90 -12.79 3.23
C TYR A 525 -23.51 -12.69 4.66
N PRO A 526 -23.30 -11.60 5.41
CA PRO A 526 -22.63 -10.35 5.02
C PRO A 526 -21.12 -10.31 5.33
N GLU A 527 -20.50 -11.43 5.64
CA GLU A 527 -19.06 -11.49 5.96
C GLU A 527 -18.21 -11.15 4.72
N ARG A 528 -16.95 -10.76 4.99
CA ARG A 528 -15.94 -10.44 3.98
C ARG A 528 -14.82 -11.47 3.97
N TYR A 529 -14.23 -11.68 2.80
CA TYR A 529 -12.98 -12.42 2.72
C TYR A 529 -11.86 -11.65 3.44
N GLN A 530 -11.22 -12.28 4.38
CA GLN A 530 -10.10 -11.69 5.12
C GLN A 530 -8.83 -12.49 4.88
N ASP A 531 -7.78 -11.81 4.37
CA ASP A 531 -6.42 -12.31 4.39
C ASP A 531 -5.77 -11.90 5.72
N PRO A 532 -5.29 -12.85 6.55
CA PRO A 532 -4.71 -12.53 7.87
C PRO A 532 -3.59 -11.47 7.83
N ARG A 533 -2.87 -11.38 6.69
CA ARG A 533 -1.80 -10.40 6.49
C ARG A 533 -2.31 -8.97 6.25
N GLY A 534 -3.58 -8.81 5.95
CA GLY A 534 -4.19 -7.52 5.61
C GLY A 534 -5.21 -7.00 6.62
N VAL A 535 -5.61 -7.80 7.61
CA VAL A 535 -6.69 -7.47 8.56
C VAL A 535 -6.41 -6.16 9.30
N GLN A 536 -5.24 -6.04 9.90
CA GLN A 536 -4.88 -4.83 10.68
C GLN A 536 -4.94 -3.56 9.82
N MET A 537 -4.39 -3.61 8.60
CA MET A 537 -4.42 -2.45 7.70
C MET A 537 -5.85 -2.13 7.25
N TRP A 538 -6.67 -3.16 7.00
CA TRP A 538 -8.08 -2.97 6.67
C TRP A 538 -8.84 -2.26 7.79
N GLU A 539 -8.67 -2.70 9.04
CA GLU A 539 -9.29 -2.10 10.22
C GLU A 539 -8.87 -0.65 10.39
N THR A 540 -7.57 -0.36 10.23
CA THR A 540 -7.05 1.02 10.29
C THR A 540 -7.67 1.90 9.20
N VAL A 541 -7.74 1.41 7.95
CA VAL A 541 -8.34 2.15 6.82
C VAL A 541 -9.83 2.38 7.05
N GLN A 542 -10.56 1.38 7.56
CA GLN A 542 -11.99 1.54 7.87
C GLN A 542 -12.23 2.53 9.02
N GLY A 543 -11.38 2.53 10.05
CA GLY A 543 -11.43 3.52 11.12
C GLY A 543 -11.28 4.95 10.59
N ILE A 544 -10.26 5.18 9.76
CA ILE A 544 -10.03 6.49 9.12
C ILE A 544 -11.22 6.88 8.21
N LEU A 545 -11.76 5.93 7.42
CA LEU A 545 -12.89 6.19 6.53
C LEU A 545 -14.13 6.61 7.32
N ALA A 546 -14.43 5.95 8.44
CA ALA A 546 -15.53 6.30 9.31
C ALA A 546 -15.38 7.72 9.90
N GLU A 547 -14.19 8.12 10.35
CA GLU A 547 -13.91 9.46 10.85
C GLU A 547 -14.09 10.53 9.76
N VAL A 548 -13.57 10.29 8.56
CA VAL A 548 -13.67 11.22 7.42
C VAL A 548 -15.14 11.41 7.00
N SER A 549 -15.95 10.36 7.05
CA SER A 549 -17.37 10.43 6.71
C SER A 549 -18.18 11.23 7.73
N THR A 550 -17.73 11.33 8.98
CA THR A 550 -18.37 12.14 10.02
C THR A 550 -17.94 13.61 10.00
N ASP A 551 -16.78 13.93 9.41
CA ASP A 551 -16.22 15.29 9.32
C ASP A 551 -16.81 16.13 8.15
N ILE A 552 -17.69 15.56 7.32
CA ILE A 552 -18.40 16.30 6.25
C ILE A 552 -19.69 16.85 6.87
N PRO A 553 -19.80 18.17 7.14
CA PRO A 553 -21.08 18.76 7.51
C PRO A 553 -22.05 18.68 6.33
N PHE A 554 -23.25 18.16 6.58
CA PHE A 554 -24.37 18.11 5.63
C PHE A 554 -24.78 19.50 5.16
#